data_c9fdc506c2ebd9731146f84150786c21
#
_entry.id   c9fdc506c2ebd9731146f84150786c21
#
_cell.length_a   1.000
_cell.length_b   1.000
_cell.length_c   1.000
_cell.angle_alpha   90.00
_cell.angle_beta   90.00
_cell.angle_gamma   90.00
#
_symmetry.space_group_name_H-M   'P 1'
#
loop_
_entity.id
_entity.type
_entity.pdbx_description
1 polymer ?
#
loop_
_entity_poly.entity_id
_entity_poly.type
_entity_poly.pdbx_seq_one_letter_code
_entity_poly.pdbx_strand_id
1 'polypeptide(L)'
;SVDFFVTQPLLQGAGRGANLAPIVLARIDTERSFYQLKYSVQRLVQSVIDAYWSLVFARTDVAVRRQQTRQGYEAYEIAEANLAVGRLNVGDKAQAESSWRNFQAAQIAAESAVLQREQALRDLLNMAPFDGVQLVPVTPPLGEPPRIAWEDLLRAAEESRCDLIELKLAVEAGEQRLLVARNTALPRVDATALYRLSGLEGRTYMDDYIRSRPGEFTGWQMGIDVSLPLGLREARAELRRQELALARYRADLDQALHFAVQALATRYRNVAQYYREYLTVKQARQAAHVNLELQREEYRIGRTIYLNLLQAITSWGNAVSAEAEALLRLNSELAALEVETGIILESHGVQFYEELYGSPGPAGRLFPDACYPRSASPGENAARYPAGDRPSEAAFEVERLAVPQRLQGGKEP
;
A
#
# COMPACT_ATOMS: atom_id res chain seq x y z
N SER A 1 -16.40 -37.25 50.08
CA SER A 1 -17.58 -37.20 49.19
C SER A 1 -17.18 -36.85 47.77
N VAL A 2 -17.92 -37.34 46.80
CA VAL A 2 -17.81 -36.97 45.41
C VAL A 2 -19.16 -36.38 45.02
N ASP A 3 -19.14 -35.14 44.48
CA ASP A 3 -20.32 -34.41 44.10
C ASP A 3 -20.37 -34.26 42.62
N PHE A 4 -21.46 -34.69 42.00
CA PHE A 4 -21.78 -34.42 40.59
C PHE A 4 -22.80 -33.31 40.56
N PHE A 5 -22.40 -32.15 40.01
CA PHE A 5 -23.23 -30.97 39.92
C PHE A 5 -23.48 -30.61 38.49
N VAL A 6 -24.76 -30.44 38.13
CA VAL A 6 -25.17 -30.00 36.80
C VAL A 6 -26.05 -28.75 36.91
N THR A 7 -25.72 -27.73 36.21
CA THR A 7 -26.55 -26.51 36.08
C THR A 7 -26.92 -26.31 34.63
N GLN A 8 -28.24 -26.21 34.35
CA GLN A 8 -28.76 -25.93 33.03
C GLN A 8 -29.47 -24.57 33.06
N PRO A 9 -28.92 -23.53 32.41
CA PRO A 9 -29.64 -22.27 32.26
C PRO A 9 -30.84 -22.46 31.35
N LEU A 10 -31.98 -21.91 31.77
CA LEU A 10 -33.27 -22.03 31.05
C LEU A 10 -33.66 -20.75 30.29
N LEU A 11 -33.20 -19.55 30.76
CA LEU A 11 -33.45 -18.24 30.14
C LEU A 11 -32.13 -17.52 29.86
N GLN A 12 -31.65 -16.69 30.79
CA GLN A 12 -30.37 -16.02 30.64
C GLN A 12 -29.22 -17.05 30.59
N GLY A 13 -28.37 -16.99 29.57
CA GLY A 13 -27.32 -17.98 29.34
C GLY A 13 -27.78 -19.25 28.62
N ALA A 14 -29.09 -19.40 28.35
CA ALA A 14 -29.62 -20.51 27.57
C ALA A 14 -29.51 -20.25 26.06
N GLY A 15 -29.48 -21.35 25.29
CA GLY A 15 -29.50 -21.30 23.83
C GLY A 15 -28.11 -21.36 23.20
N ARG A 16 -28.03 -22.02 22.04
CA ARG A 16 -26.78 -22.20 21.30
C ARG A 16 -26.20 -20.87 20.81
N GLY A 17 -27.04 -19.95 20.32
CA GLY A 17 -26.59 -18.70 19.76
C GLY A 17 -25.80 -17.84 20.74
N ALA A 18 -26.33 -17.63 21.95
CA ALA A 18 -25.65 -16.85 22.99
C ALA A 18 -24.34 -17.49 23.47
N ASN A 19 -24.31 -18.82 23.58
CA ASN A 19 -23.12 -19.57 24.05
C ASN A 19 -22.04 -19.74 22.96
N LEU A 20 -22.40 -19.75 21.68
CA LEU A 20 -21.45 -19.82 20.57
C LEU A 20 -20.97 -18.44 20.12
N ALA A 21 -21.67 -17.37 20.48
CA ALA A 21 -21.33 -16.01 20.07
C ALA A 21 -19.87 -15.61 20.40
N PRO A 22 -19.28 -15.94 21.56
CA PRO A 22 -17.86 -15.65 21.81
C PRO A 22 -16.91 -16.32 20.82
N ILE A 23 -17.23 -17.54 20.38
CA ILE A 23 -16.43 -18.28 19.37
C ILE A 23 -16.56 -17.60 18.01
N VAL A 24 -17.80 -17.23 17.61
CA VAL A 24 -18.05 -16.51 16.37
C VAL A 24 -17.37 -15.15 16.38
N LEU A 25 -17.43 -14.40 17.48
CA LEU A 25 -16.73 -13.11 17.63
C LEU A 25 -15.22 -13.27 17.51
N ALA A 26 -14.62 -14.27 18.16
CA ALA A 26 -13.18 -14.52 18.03
C ALA A 26 -12.78 -14.87 16.59
N ARG A 27 -13.63 -15.60 15.88
CA ARG A 27 -13.41 -15.88 14.45
C ARG A 27 -13.48 -14.62 13.60
N ILE A 28 -14.49 -13.79 13.80
CA ILE A 28 -14.64 -12.50 13.11
C ILE A 28 -13.43 -11.60 13.40
N ASP A 29 -12.96 -11.55 14.65
CA ASP A 29 -11.79 -10.76 15.02
C ASP A 29 -10.51 -11.27 14.34
N THR A 30 -10.37 -12.60 14.16
CA THR A 30 -9.27 -13.19 13.39
C THR A 30 -9.35 -12.78 11.92
N GLU A 31 -10.51 -12.86 11.29
CA GLU A 31 -10.73 -12.46 9.90
C GLU A 31 -10.48 -10.95 9.72
N ARG A 32 -10.92 -10.10 10.64
CA ARG A 32 -10.63 -8.66 10.63
C ARG A 32 -9.13 -8.38 10.70
N SER A 33 -8.41 -9.08 11.58
CA SER A 33 -6.95 -8.93 11.70
C SER A 33 -6.23 -9.32 10.40
N PHE A 34 -6.73 -10.34 9.70
CA PHE A 34 -6.22 -10.73 8.39
C PHE A 34 -6.41 -9.61 7.34
N TYR A 35 -7.61 -9.02 7.25
CA TYR A 35 -7.85 -7.92 6.29
C TYR A 35 -7.09 -6.64 6.64
N GLN A 36 -6.84 -6.37 7.93
CA GLN A 36 -5.96 -5.28 8.37
C GLN A 36 -4.51 -5.51 7.93
N LEU A 37 -4.00 -6.74 8.07
CA LEU A 37 -2.69 -7.11 7.55
C LEU A 37 -2.65 -6.97 6.02
N LYS A 38 -3.63 -7.50 5.30
CA LYS A 38 -3.72 -7.41 3.84
C LYS A 38 -3.72 -5.95 3.38
N TYR A 39 -4.50 -5.09 4.02
CA TYR A 39 -4.51 -3.65 3.75
C TYR A 39 -3.13 -3.00 3.97
N SER A 40 -2.46 -3.34 5.06
CA SER A 40 -1.12 -2.83 5.36
C SER A 40 -0.11 -3.24 4.28
N VAL A 41 -0.18 -4.48 3.79
CA VAL A 41 0.67 -4.96 2.69
C VAL A 41 0.33 -4.26 1.37
N GLN A 42 -0.97 -4.02 1.06
CA GLN A 42 -1.37 -3.22 -0.11
C GLN A 42 -0.74 -1.82 -0.08
N ARG A 43 -0.77 -1.15 1.08
CA ARG A 43 -0.16 0.17 1.26
C ARG A 43 1.36 0.13 1.14
N LEU A 44 2.00 -0.92 1.66
CA LEU A 44 3.44 -1.12 1.50
C LEU A 44 3.82 -1.27 0.02
N VAL A 45 3.12 -2.14 -0.72
CA VAL A 45 3.37 -2.35 -2.15
C VAL A 45 3.19 -1.05 -2.93
N GLN A 46 2.14 -0.27 -2.66
CA GLN A 46 1.96 1.05 -3.25
C GLN A 46 3.14 1.98 -2.94
N SER A 47 3.58 2.02 -1.68
CA SER A 47 4.71 2.88 -1.28
C SER A 47 6.01 2.49 -1.97
N VAL A 48 6.25 1.19 -2.18
CA VAL A 48 7.41 0.68 -2.93
C VAL A 48 7.33 1.11 -4.40
N ILE A 49 6.15 1.02 -5.03
CA ILE A 49 5.93 1.45 -6.42
C ILE A 49 6.18 2.95 -6.56
N ASP A 50 5.64 3.76 -5.65
CA ASP A 50 5.83 5.23 -5.66
C ASP A 50 7.31 5.61 -5.45
N ALA A 51 8.01 4.92 -4.54
CA ALA A 51 9.44 5.12 -4.32
C ALA A 51 10.28 4.69 -5.54
N TYR A 52 9.90 3.57 -6.19
CA TYR A 52 10.52 3.10 -7.42
C TYR A 52 10.42 4.16 -8.54
N TRP A 53 9.21 4.65 -8.83
CA TRP A 53 9.02 5.68 -9.84
C TRP A 53 9.70 7.01 -9.47
N SER A 54 9.74 7.37 -8.19
CA SER A 54 10.48 8.53 -7.72
C SER A 54 11.99 8.40 -7.98
N LEU A 55 12.55 7.20 -7.86
CA LEU A 55 13.95 6.92 -8.20
C LEU A 55 14.18 7.01 -9.72
N VAL A 56 13.27 6.46 -10.54
CA VAL A 56 13.34 6.59 -12.02
C VAL A 56 13.35 8.06 -12.42
N PHE A 57 12.47 8.88 -11.84
CA PHE A 57 12.46 10.33 -12.09
C PHE A 57 13.79 10.99 -11.73
N ALA A 58 14.29 10.76 -10.52
CA ALA A 58 15.53 11.37 -10.07
C ALA A 58 16.72 11.02 -10.98
N ARG A 59 16.81 9.78 -11.45
CA ARG A 59 17.84 9.33 -12.39
C ARG A 59 17.68 10.01 -13.76
N THR A 60 16.45 10.15 -14.24
CA THR A 60 16.16 10.88 -15.49
C THR A 60 16.57 12.35 -15.35
N ASP A 61 16.24 13.01 -14.24
CA ASP A 61 16.62 14.41 -14.02
C ASP A 61 18.16 14.58 -13.94
N VAL A 62 18.89 13.65 -13.31
CA VAL A 62 20.37 13.66 -13.35
C VAL A 62 20.88 13.58 -14.78
N ALA A 63 20.33 12.70 -15.62
CA ALA A 63 20.74 12.59 -17.03
C ALA A 63 20.49 13.90 -17.77
N VAL A 64 19.35 14.54 -17.54
CA VAL A 64 19.02 15.87 -18.10
C VAL A 64 20.03 16.93 -17.64
N ARG A 65 20.31 17.03 -16.31
CA ARG A 65 21.24 18.02 -15.75
C ARG A 65 22.67 17.81 -16.26
N ARG A 66 23.12 16.57 -16.39
CA ARG A 66 24.41 16.25 -17.02
C ARG A 66 24.50 16.74 -18.46
N GLN A 67 23.42 16.54 -19.21
CA GLN A 67 23.37 17.03 -20.61
C GLN A 67 23.33 18.56 -20.67
N GLN A 68 22.58 19.24 -19.80
CA GLN A 68 22.58 20.70 -19.71
C GLN A 68 23.97 21.25 -19.31
N THR A 69 24.65 20.61 -18.37
CA THR A 69 26.01 20.98 -17.95
C THR A 69 26.99 20.85 -19.12
N ARG A 70 26.90 19.75 -19.91
CA ARG A 70 27.74 19.54 -21.09
C ARG A 70 27.48 20.60 -22.16
N GLN A 71 26.22 20.87 -22.46
CA GLN A 71 25.84 21.89 -23.45
C GLN A 71 26.25 23.30 -22.99
N GLY A 72 26.10 23.60 -21.71
CA GLY A 72 26.55 24.86 -21.11
C GLY A 72 28.07 25.04 -21.18
N TYR A 73 28.82 23.98 -20.98
CA TYR A 73 30.28 23.98 -21.15
C TYR A 73 30.71 24.21 -22.61
N GLU A 74 30.11 23.50 -23.56
CA GLU A 74 30.33 23.70 -25.00
C GLU A 74 30.06 25.15 -25.41
N ALA A 75 28.97 25.73 -24.92
CA ALA A 75 28.62 27.12 -25.19
C ALA A 75 29.61 28.12 -24.58
N TYR A 76 30.15 27.83 -23.37
CA TYR A 76 31.22 28.60 -22.74
C TYR A 76 32.51 28.55 -23.56
N GLU A 77 32.95 27.38 -24.04
CA GLU A 77 34.15 27.23 -24.90
C GLU A 77 34.00 28.04 -26.19
N ILE A 78 32.84 28.03 -26.85
CA ILE A 78 32.54 28.86 -28.02
C ILE A 78 32.64 30.35 -27.69
N ALA A 79 32.09 30.78 -26.51
CA ALA A 79 32.17 32.16 -26.09
C ALA A 79 33.61 32.62 -25.80
N GLU A 80 34.42 31.75 -25.17
CA GLU A 80 35.83 32.01 -24.92
C GLU A 80 36.65 32.15 -26.23
N ALA A 81 36.43 31.25 -27.19
CA ALA A 81 37.05 31.32 -28.49
C ALA A 81 36.66 32.58 -29.27
N ASN A 82 35.39 33.00 -29.23
CA ASN A 82 34.89 34.20 -29.85
C ASN A 82 35.44 35.50 -29.20
N LEU A 83 35.63 35.50 -27.89
CA LEU A 83 36.30 36.59 -27.18
C LEU A 83 37.75 36.73 -27.62
N ALA A 84 38.48 35.62 -27.76
CA ALA A 84 39.90 35.62 -28.18
C ALA A 84 40.10 36.24 -29.58
N VAL A 85 39.09 36.10 -30.48
CA VAL A 85 39.11 36.70 -31.82
C VAL A 85 38.38 38.05 -31.89
N GLY A 86 37.98 38.62 -30.74
CA GLY A 86 37.36 39.94 -30.62
C GLY A 86 35.88 40.03 -31.14
N ARG A 87 35.20 38.90 -31.26
CA ARG A 87 33.79 38.85 -31.70
C ARG A 87 32.79 38.98 -30.57
N LEU A 88 33.16 38.72 -29.32
CA LEU A 88 32.34 38.88 -28.15
C LEU A 88 33.03 39.77 -27.11
N ASN A 89 32.28 40.31 -26.15
CA ASN A 89 32.80 41.08 -25.04
C ASN A 89 33.04 40.20 -23.81
N VAL A 90 33.73 40.74 -22.79
CA VAL A 90 34.04 40.04 -21.53
C VAL A 90 32.77 39.69 -20.77
N GLY A 91 31.70 40.52 -20.87
CA GLY A 91 30.41 40.28 -20.22
C GLY A 91 29.70 39.03 -20.74
N ASP A 92 29.73 38.82 -22.06
CA ASP A 92 29.13 37.63 -22.71
C ASP A 92 29.84 36.34 -22.27
N LYS A 93 31.18 36.33 -22.18
CA LYS A 93 31.94 35.21 -21.62
C LYS A 93 31.59 34.96 -20.17
N ALA A 94 31.56 36.02 -19.33
CA ALA A 94 31.22 35.89 -17.90
C ALA A 94 29.81 35.33 -17.70
N GLN A 95 28.83 35.73 -18.53
CA GLN A 95 27.48 35.17 -18.52
C GLN A 95 27.45 33.69 -18.89
N ALA A 96 28.22 33.28 -19.91
CA ALA A 96 28.31 31.87 -20.30
C ALA A 96 28.93 31.02 -19.19
N GLU A 97 30.00 31.50 -18.57
CA GLU A 97 30.62 30.84 -17.43
C GLU A 97 29.68 30.71 -16.23
N SER A 98 29.02 31.80 -15.85
CA SER A 98 28.05 31.80 -14.76
C SER A 98 26.92 30.78 -14.99
N SER A 99 26.37 30.73 -16.21
CA SER A 99 25.31 29.80 -16.56
C SER A 99 25.78 28.34 -16.51
N TRP A 100 26.97 28.05 -17.03
CA TRP A 100 27.57 26.71 -16.94
C TRP A 100 27.78 26.27 -15.48
N ARG A 101 28.28 27.16 -14.60
CA ARG A 101 28.44 26.89 -13.18
C ARG A 101 27.11 26.65 -12.48
N ASN A 102 26.05 27.37 -12.86
CA ASN A 102 24.70 27.12 -12.35
C ASN A 102 24.17 25.74 -12.76
N PHE A 103 24.40 25.31 -14.01
CA PHE A 103 24.04 23.95 -14.44
C PHE A 103 24.83 22.89 -13.68
N GLN A 104 26.14 23.13 -13.40
CA GLN A 104 26.96 22.23 -12.61
C GLN A 104 26.43 22.10 -11.17
N ALA A 105 26.04 23.21 -10.54
CA ALA A 105 25.44 23.21 -9.21
C ALA A 105 24.10 22.44 -9.19
N ALA A 106 23.24 22.64 -10.22
CA ALA A 106 22.01 21.92 -10.35
C ALA A 106 22.22 20.40 -10.57
N GLN A 107 23.27 20.02 -11.32
CA GLN A 107 23.66 18.61 -11.49
C GLN A 107 24.04 17.97 -10.14
N ILE A 108 24.88 18.62 -9.34
CA ILE A 108 25.29 18.11 -8.02
C ILE A 108 24.06 17.92 -7.11
N ALA A 109 23.12 18.87 -7.13
CA ALA A 109 21.88 18.77 -6.37
C ALA A 109 21.02 17.59 -6.83
N ALA A 110 20.89 17.36 -8.14
CA ALA A 110 20.15 16.22 -8.70
C ALA A 110 20.83 14.88 -8.36
N GLU A 111 22.16 14.79 -8.38
CA GLU A 111 22.91 13.60 -7.97
C GLU A 111 22.65 13.26 -6.49
N SER A 112 22.62 14.27 -5.62
CA SER A 112 22.22 14.08 -4.21
C SER A 112 20.77 13.59 -4.08
N ALA A 113 19.84 14.09 -4.91
CA ALA A 113 18.46 13.65 -4.91
C ALA A 113 18.31 12.17 -5.29
N VAL A 114 19.11 11.65 -6.24
CA VAL A 114 19.12 10.21 -6.55
C VAL A 114 19.49 9.38 -5.32
N LEU A 115 20.54 9.76 -4.60
CA LEU A 115 20.95 9.03 -3.37
C LEU A 115 19.83 9.04 -2.31
N GLN A 116 19.13 10.16 -2.14
CA GLN A 116 18.01 10.26 -1.20
C GLN A 116 16.83 9.36 -1.62
N ARG A 117 16.48 9.31 -2.92
CA ARG A 117 15.40 8.45 -3.41
C ARG A 117 15.77 6.97 -3.36
N GLU A 118 17.02 6.65 -3.66
CA GLU A 118 17.54 5.28 -3.49
C GLU A 118 17.47 4.84 -2.03
N GLN A 119 17.89 5.71 -1.10
CA GLN A 119 17.80 5.46 0.34
C GLN A 119 16.36 5.20 0.79
N ALA A 120 15.40 6.00 0.33
CA ALA A 120 13.99 5.81 0.66
C ALA A 120 13.44 4.46 0.14
N LEU A 121 13.86 4.04 -1.06
CA LEU A 121 13.47 2.74 -1.59
C LEU A 121 14.13 1.59 -0.81
N ARG A 122 15.42 1.71 -0.42
CA ARG A 122 16.11 0.72 0.40
C ARG A 122 15.46 0.54 1.76
N ASP A 123 15.01 1.62 2.37
CA ASP A 123 14.29 1.58 3.66
C ASP A 123 13.00 0.76 3.54
N LEU A 124 12.17 1.03 2.52
CA LEU A 124 10.95 0.26 2.27
C LEU A 124 11.20 -1.22 1.96
N LEU A 125 12.34 -1.54 1.32
CA LEU A 125 12.75 -2.92 1.01
C LEU A 125 13.51 -3.59 2.16
N ASN A 126 13.70 -2.91 3.30
CA ASN A 126 14.51 -3.37 4.43
C ASN A 126 15.93 -3.78 4.03
N MET A 127 16.55 -3.04 3.10
CA MET A 127 17.92 -3.23 2.65
C MET A 127 18.90 -2.38 3.46
N ALA A 128 20.14 -2.83 3.57
CA ALA A 128 21.19 -2.04 4.22
C ALA A 128 21.40 -0.69 3.51
N PRO A 129 21.58 0.43 4.26
CA PRO A 129 21.77 1.75 3.65
C PRO A 129 23.04 1.87 2.81
N PHE A 130 24.09 1.12 3.17
CA PHE A 130 25.39 1.11 2.48
C PHE A 130 25.87 -0.34 2.32
N ASP A 131 25.63 -0.91 1.16
CA ASP A 131 26.08 -2.26 0.77
C ASP A 131 27.05 -2.24 -0.43
N GLY A 132 27.40 -1.04 -0.95
CA GLY A 132 28.28 -0.87 -2.11
C GLY A 132 27.59 -1.18 -3.45
N VAL A 133 26.31 -1.53 -3.46
CA VAL A 133 25.52 -1.82 -4.66
C VAL A 133 24.59 -0.64 -4.96
N GLN A 134 24.53 -0.19 -6.19
CA GLN A 134 23.58 0.85 -6.62
C GLN A 134 22.30 0.21 -7.18
N LEU A 135 21.15 0.68 -6.75
CA LEU A 135 19.87 0.26 -7.32
C LEU A 135 19.62 0.96 -8.66
N VAL A 136 19.49 0.16 -9.71
CA VAL A 136 19.20 0.66 -11.06
C VAL A 136 17.83 0.16 -11.50
N PRO A 137 16.81 1.03 -11.59
CA PRO A 137 15.52 0.67 -12.15
C PRO A 137 15.66 0.27 -13.62
N VAL A 138 15.06 -0.86 -14.01
CA VAL A 138 15.12 -1.38 -15.39
C VAL A 138 13.75 -1.50 -16.06
N THR A 139 12.67 -1.38 -15.30
CA THR A 139 11.31 -1.45 -15.83
C THR A 139 10.93 -0.09 -16.46
N PRO A 140 10.61 -0.04 -17.75
CA PRO A 140 10.17 1.20 -18.37
C PRO A 140 8.77 1.60 -17.88
N PRO A 141 8.47 2.91 -17.75
CA PRO A 141 7.14 3.36 -17.40
C PRO A 141 6.15 3.10 -18.54
N LEU A 142 4.90 2.80 -18.18
CA LEU A 142 3.82 2.56 -19.12
C LEU A 142 3.37 3.88 -19.75
N GLY A 143 3.44 3.97 -21.05
CA GLY A 143 3.09 5.18 -21.81
C GLY A 143 1.62 5.28 -22.22
N GLU A 144 0.83 4.21 -22.07
CA GLU A 144 -0.59 4.17 -22.38
C GLU A 144 -1.34 3.40 -21.29
N PRO A 145 -2.32 4.03 -20.60
CA PRO A 145 -3.07 3.34 -19.56
C PRO A 145 -3.97 2.25 -20.15
N PRO A 146 -4.20 1.14 -19.43
CA PRO A 146 -5.12 0.11 -19.85
C PRO A 146 -6.55 0.65 -19.90
N ARG A 147 -7.34 0.16 -20.86
CA ARG A 147 -8.77 0.49 -20.95
C ARG A 147 -9.53 -0.42 -19.99
N ILE A 148 -10.02 0.15 -18.91
CA ILE A 148 -10.78 -0.56 -17.89
C ILE A 148 -12.18 0.06 -17.84
N ALA A 149 -13.23 -0.78 -17.87
CA ALA A 149 -14.59 -0.30 -17.74
C ALA A 149 -14.86 0.11 -16.29
N TRP A 150 -15.65 1.17 -16.12
CA TRP A 150 -16.01 1.69 -14.79
C TRP A 150 -16.73 0.64 -13.93
N GLU A 151 -17.63 -0.12 -14.54
CA GLU A 151 -18.43 -1.14 -13.89
C GLU A 151 -17.57 -2.29 -13.33
N ASP A 152 -16.48 -2.65 -14.03
CA ASP A 152 -15.55 -3.67 -13.56
C ASP A 152 -14.72 -3.19 -12.37
N LEU A 153 -14.30 -1.92 -12.40
CA LEU A 153 -13.61 -1.29 -11.26
C LEU A 153 -14.51 -1.23 -10.02
N LEU A 154 -15.77 -0.85 -10.21
CA LEU A 154 -16.72 -0.76 -9.10
C LEU A 154 -16.97 -2.13 -8.48
N ARG A 155 -17.18 -3.17 -9.30
CA ARG A 155 -17.38 -4.55 -8.83
C ARG A 155 -16.14 -5.05 -8.08
N ALA A 156 -14.94 -4.85 -8.63
CA ALA A 156 -13.71 -5.22 -7.96
C ALA A 156 -13.56 -4.51 -6.60
N ALA A 157 -13.88 -3.22 -6.52
CA ALA A 157 -13.82 -2.47 -5.27
C ALA A 157 -14.81 -2.99 -4.21
N GLU A 158 -16.04 -3.34 -4.59
CA GLU A 158 -17.05 -3.90 -3.67
C GLU A 158 -16.65 -5.28 -3.12
N GLU A 159 -15.96 -6.09 -3.92
CA GLU A 159 -15.56 -7.45 -3.58
C GLU A 159 -14.21 -7.52 -2.86
N SER A 160 -13.24 -6.67 -3.23
CA SER A 160 -11.83 -6.86 -2.85
C SER A 160 -11.28 -5.81 -1.88
N ARG A 161 -11.98 -4.70 -1.64
CA ARG A 161 -11.51 -3.65 -0.71
C ARG A 161 -11.51 -4.14 0.73
N CYS A 162 -10.32 -4.22 1.31
CA CYS A 162 -10.13 -4.70 2.68
C CYS A 162 -10.86 -3.87 3.74
N ASP A 163 -10.90 -2.55 3.58
CA ASP A 163 -11.60 -1.64 4.50
C ASP A 163 -13.12 -1.85 4.51
N LEU A 164 -13.74 -2.10 3.35
CA LEU A 164 -15.16 -2.41 3.25
C LEU A 164 -15.48 -3.79 3.84
N ILE A 165 -14.62 -4.79 3.61
CA ILE A 165 -14.78 -6.12 4.19
C ILE A 165 -14.66 -6.04 5.72
N GLU A 166 -13.69 -5.28 6.25
CA GLU A 166 -13.53 -5.07 7.69
C GLU A 166 -14.80 -4.45 8.32
N LEU A 167 -15.42 -3.47 7.65
CA LEU A 167 -16.67 -2.87 8.14
C LEU A 167 -17.86 -3.83 8.05
N LYS A 168 -17.97 -4.66 7.02
CA LYS A 168 -18.98 -5.73 6.95
C LYS A 168 -18.83 -6.70 8.12
N LEU A 169 -17.62 -7.13 8.42
CA LEU A 169 -17.32 -7.97 9.60
C LEU A 169 -17.61 -7.26 10.93
N ALA A 170 -17.40 -5.94 11.01
CA ALA A 170 -17.78 -5.16 12.20
C ALA A 170 -19.30 -5.12 12.43
N VAL A 171 -20.09 -5.04 11.35
CA VAL A 171 -21.57 -5.15 11.43
C VAL A 171 -21.97 -6.54 11.93
N GLU A 172 -21.39 -7.61 11.36
CA GLU A 172 -21.64 -8.98 11.80
C GLU A 172 -21.29 -9.19 13.29
N ALA A 173 -20.14 -8.70 13.73
CA ALA A 173 -19.74 -8.72 15.13
C ALA A 173 -20.74 -7.95 16.01
N GLY A 174 -21.26 -6.81 15.54
CA GLY A 174 -22.31 -6.03 16.22
C GLY A 174 -23.60 -6.82 16.37
N GLU A 175 -24.00 -7.59 15.37
CA GLU A 175 -25.19 -8.47 15.42
C GLU A 175 -25.01 -9.60 16.45
N GLN A 176 -23.82 -10.21 16.52
CA GLN A 176 -23.52 -11.22 17.56
C GLN A 176 -23.54 -10.61 18.96
N ARG A 177 -22.98 -9.41 19.16
CA ARG A 177 -23.02 -8.72 20.46
C ARG A 177 -24.45 -8.35 20.86
N LEU A 178 -25.30 -7.92 19.91
CA LEU A 178 -26.70 -7.65 20.16
C LEU A 178 -27.47 -8.92 20.56
N LEU A 179 -27.17 -10.07 19.92
CA LEU A 179 -27.77 -11.35 20.28
C LEU A 179 -27.41 -11.73 21.73
N VAL A 180 -26.15 -11.58 22.15
CA VAL A 180 -25.72 -11.80 23.52
C VAL A 180 -26.43 -10.85 24.49
N ALA A 181 -26.47 -9.55 24.17
CA ALA A 181 -27.12 -8.55 25.00
C ALA A 181 -28.65 -8.82 25.19
N ARG A 182 -29.35 -9.30 24.15
CA ARG A 182 -30.73 -9.73 24.24
C ARG A 182 -30.90 -10.91 25.18
N ASN A 183 -30.00 -11.89 25.12
CA ASN A 183 -30.02 -13.02 26.02
C ASN A 183 -29.72 -12.61 27.48
N THR A 184 -28.75 -11.73 27.68
CA THR A 184 -28.37 -11.21 29.01
C THR A 184 -29.49 -10.33 29.62
N ALA A 185 -30.38 -9.76 28.83
CA ALA A 185 -31.51 -8.98 29.28
C ALA A 185 -32.69 -9.86 29.85
N LEU A 186 -32.63 -11.17 29.68
CA LEU A 186 -33.58 -12.12 30.25
C LEU A 186 -33.33 -12.33 31.74
N PRO A 187 -34.37 -12.69 32.53
CA PRO A 187 -34.21 -13.16 33.89
C PRO A 187 -33.31 -14.40 33.93
N ARG A 188 -32.52 -14.55 35.00
CA ARG A 188 -31.75 -15.74 35.19
C ARG A 188 -32.63 -16.81 35.85
N VAL A 189 -32.74 -17.95 35.18
CA VAL A 189 -33.44 -19.15 35.70
C VAL A 189 -32.59 -20.35 35.40
N ASP A 190 -32.06 -20.97 36.44
CA ASP A 190 -31.16 -22.13 36.35
C ASP A 190 -31.85 -23.35 36.95
N ALA A 191 -31.87 -24.46 36.25
CA ALA A 191 -32.19 -25.77 36.80
C ALA A 191 -30.92 -26.39 37.34
N THR A 192 -30.90 -26.75 38.60
CA THR A 192 -29.75 -27.36 39.30
C THR A 192 -30.02 -28.77 39.68
N ALA A 193 -29.08 -29.66 39.52
CA ALA A 193 -29.13 -31.04 39.99
C ALA A 193 -27.80 -31.39 40.63
N LEU A 194 -27.87 -31.88 41.86
CA LEU A 194 -26.74 -32.37 42.62
C LEU A 194 -26.96 -33.85 42.95
N TYR A 195 -25.97 -34.65 42.68
CA TYR A 195 -25.89 -36.02 43.12
C TYR A 195 -24.59 -36.21 43.91
N ARG A 196 -24.73 -36.58 45.19
CA ARG A 196 -23.63 -36.72 46.17
C ARG A 196 -23.43 -38.17 46.55
N LEU A 197 -22.21 -38.62 46.45
CA LEU A 197 -21.73 -39.89 46.99
C LEU A 197 -20.89 -39.59 48.21
N SER A 198 -21.33 -40.03 49.39
CA SER A 198 -20.59 -39.84 50.63
C SER A 198 -20.12 -41.19 51.20
N GLY A 199 -18.99 -41.18 51.81
CA GLY A 199 -18.45 -42.29 52.55
C GLY A 199 -17.77 -41.77 53.82
N LEU A 200 -17.80 -42.52 54.84
CA LEU A 200 -17.14 -42.21 56.10
C LEU A 200 -16.06 -43.27 56.36
N GLU A 201 -14.86 -42.83 56.63
CA GLU A 201 -13.75 -43.69 57.01
C GLU A 201 -12.97 -43.00 58.17
N GLY A 202 -12.77 -43.68 59.28
CA GLY A 202 -12.03 -43.14 60.43
C GLY A 202 -12.18 -43.95 61.67
N ARG A 203 -11.44 -43.55 62.67
CA ARG A 203 -11.56 -44.14 64.04
C ARG A 203 -12.43 -43.27 64.96
N THR A 204 -13.35 -43.83 65.66
CA THR A 204 -14.15 -43.14 66.68
C THR A 204 -13.32 -42.88 67.95
N TYR A 205 -13.83 -42.05 68.84
CA TYR A 205 -13.27 -41.79 70.17
C TYR A 205 -13.07 -43.07 71.04
N MET A 206 -13.84 -44.12 70.77
CA MET A 206 -13.74 -45.44 71.43
C MET A 206 -12.81 -46.43 70.72
N ASP A 207 -11.97 -45.96 69.82
CA ASP A 207 -11.00 -46.69 68.97
C ASP A 207 -11.65 -47.68 67.97
N ASP A 208 -12.95 -47.63 67.80
CA ASP A 208 -13.65 -48.42 66.79
C ASP A 208 -13.42 -47.84 65.39
N TYR A 209 -13.04 -48.68 64.43
CA TYR A 209 -12.84 -48.27 63.02
C TYR A 209 -14.15 -48.39 62.30
N ILE A 210 -14.65 -47.21 61.85
CA ILE A 210 -15.84 -47.08 60.97
C ILE A 210 -15.37 -46.94 59.56
N ARG A 211 -15.90 -47.80 58.69
CA ARG A 211 -15.70 -47.69 57.23
C ARG A 211 -17.02 -47.99 56.55
N SER A 212 -17.50 -47.01 55.83
CA SER A 212 -18.63 -47.20 54.90
C SER A 212 -18.10 -47.58 53.52
N ARG A 213 -18.87 -48.35 52.76
CA ARG A 213 -18.55 -48.61 51.35
C ARG A 213 -18.65 -47.32 50.52
N PRO A 214 -17.77 -47.10 49.53
CA PRO A 214 -17.91 -45.98 48.60
C PRO A 214 -19.29 -45.97 47.99
N GLY A 215 -20.04 -44.84 48.14
CA GLY A 215 -21.39 -44.71 47.62
C GLY A 215 -22.51 -45.29 48.48
N GLU A 216 -22.24 -45.75 49.70
CA GLU A 216 -23.25 -46.28 50.65
C GLU A 216 -24.23 -45.19 51.09
N PHE A 217 -23.76 -43.94 51.20
CA PHE A 217 -24.61 -42.80 51.51
C PHE A 217 -24.72 -41.92 50.21
N THR A 218 -25.90 -41.96 49.63
CA THR A 218 -26.21 -41.17 48.46
C THR A 218 -27.18 -40.06 48.80
N GLY A 219 -26.96 -38.87 48.30
CA GLY A 219 -27.91 -37.75 48.37
C GLY A 219 -28.12 -37.16 46.99
N TRP A 220 -29.35 -36.76 46.73
CA TRP A 220 -29.63 -35.99 45.51
C TRP A 220 -30.46 -34.77 45.89
N GLN A 221 -30.25 -33.71 45.13
CA GLN A 221 -30.97 -32.46 45.25
C GLN A 221 -31.30 -31.94 43.84
N MET A 222 -32.54 -31.54 43.62
CA MET A 222 -32.93 -30.81 42.43
C MET A 222 -33.54 -29.47 42.84
N GLY A 223 -33.23 -28.43 42.13
CA GLY A 223 -33.71 -27.08 42.41
C GLY A 223 -33.88 -26.24 41.14
N ILE A 224 -34.66 -25.19 41.25
CA ILE A 224 -34.76 -24.13 40.25
C ILE A 224 -34.40 -22.84 40.97
N ASP A 225 -33.32 -22.24 40.54
CA ASP A 225 -32.85 -20.96 41.04
C ASP A 225 -33.29 -19.83 40.11
N VAL A 226 -34.06 -18.89 40.68
CA VAL A 226 -34.59 -17.74 39.93
C VAL A 226 -33.96 -16.47 40.50
N SER A 227 -33.26 -15.70 39.65
CA SER A 227 -32.70 -14.42 40.00
C SER A 227 -33.22 -13.35 39.05
N LEU A 228 -33.90 -12.33 39.57
CA LEU A 228 -34.43 -11.23 38.82
C LEU A 228 -33.99 -9.89 39.44
N PRO A 229 -33.07 -9.16 38.82
CA PRO A 229 -32.70 -7.82 39.26
C PRO A 229 -33.90 -6.87 39.14
N LEU A 230 -34.25 -6.19 40.23
CA LEU A 230 -35.38 -5.25 40.24
C LEU A 230 -35.16 -4.12 39.22
N GLY A 231 -36.10 -3.99 38.28
CA GLY A 231 -36.13 -2.96 37.25
C GLY A 231 -35.29 -3.24 35.99
N LEU A 232 -34.39 -4.26 35.97
CA LEU A 232 -33.56 -4.66 34.79
C LEU A 232 -32.84 -3.48 34.11
N ARG A 233 -32.49 -2.44 34.89
CA ARG A 233 -31.95 -1.17 34.32
C ARG A 233 -30.64 -1.35 33.57
N GLU A 234 -29.71 -2.06 34.17
CA GLU A 234 -28.39 -2.33 33.57
C GLU A 234 -28.54 -3.14 32.28
N ALA A 235 -29.25 -4.25 32.30
CA ALA A 235 -29.45 -5.11 31.15
C ALA A 235 -30.16 -4.40 29.99
N ARG A 236 -31.20 -3.57 30.32
CA ARG A 236 -31.88 -2.74 29.30
C ARG A 236 -31.01 -1.64 28.74
N ALA A 237 -30.16 -1.02 29.57
CA ALA A 237 -29.21 0.00 29.11
C ALA A 237 -28.14 -0.63 28.18
N GLU A 238 -27.64 -1.80 28.55
CA GLU A 238 -26.69 -2.55 27.72
C GLU A 238 -27.29 -2.98 26.38
N LEU A 239 -28.53 -3.51 26.41
CA LEU A 239 -29.25 -3.85 25.17
C LEU A 239 -29.35 -2.61 24.26
N ARG A 240 -29.82 -1.48 24.83
CA ARG A 240 -29.95 -0.22 24.07
C ARG A 240 -28.62 0.27 23.53
N ARG A 241 -27.53 0.13 24.31
CA ARG A 241 -26.17 0.45 23.87
C ARG A 241 -25.76 -0.37 22.64
N GLN A 242 -26.01 -1.68 22.65
CA GLN A 242 -25.68 -2.55 21.51
C GLN A 242 -26.56 -2.28 20.28
N GLU A 243 -27.83 -1.94 20.46
CA GLU A 243 -28.71 -1.52 19.35
C GLU A 243 -28.15 -0.26 18.66
N LEU A 244 -27.76 0.75 19.45
CA LEU A 244 -27.19 2.00 18.92
C LEU A 244 -25.82 1.77 18.29
N ALA A 245 -24.97 0.90 18.87
CA ALA A 245 -23.70 0.52 18.31
C ALA A 245 -23.85 -0.17 16.95
N LEU A 246 -24.80 -1.10 16.81
CA LEU A 246 -25.08 -1.76 15.54
C LEU A 246 -25.62 -0.76 14.49
N ALA A 247 -26.51 0.16 14.88
CA ALA A 247 -26.99 1.20 14.00
C ALA A 247 -25.83 2.09 13.49
N ARG A 248 -24.89 2.42 14.38
CA ARG A 248 -23.67 3.14 14.01
C ARG A 248 -22.81 2.34 13.03
N TYR A 249 -22.51 1.06 13.27
CA TYR A 249 -21.69 0.24 12.35
C TYR A 249 -22.30 0.16 10.95
N ARG A 250 -23.65 0.09 10.87
CA ARG A 250 -24.34 0.11 9.57
C ARG A 250 -24.21 1.45 8.88
N ALA A 251 -24.38 2.55 9.60
CA ALA A 251 -24.18 3.88 9.05
C ALA A 251 -22.73 4.13 8.60
N ASP A 252 -21.74 3.66 9.39
CA ASP A 252 -20.33 3.74 9.05
C ASP A 252 -20.03 2.95 7.76
N LEU A 253 -20.62 1.76 7.56
CA LEU A 253 -20.51 0.97 6.32
C LEU A 253 -21.14 1.71 5.12
N ASP A 254 -22.35 2.23 5.25
CA ASP A 254 -23.03 2.98 4.17
C ASP A 254 -22.20 4.21 3.76
N GLN A 255 -21.67 4.93 4.74
CA GLN A 255 -20.79 6.08 4.51
C GLN A 255 -19.48 5.66 3.81
N ALA A 256 -18.85 4.55 4.24
CA ALA A 256 -17.62 4.05 3.65
C ALA A 256 -17.83 3.58 2.19
N LEU A 257 -18.95 2.93 1.88
CA LEU A 257 -19.34 2.59 0.52
C LEU A 257 -19.44 3.84 -0.36
N HIS A 258 -20.10 4.88 0.14
CA HIS A 258 -20.17 6.14 -0.60
C HIS A 258 -18.81 6.77 -0.84
N PHE A 259 -17.95 6.84 0.18
CA PHE A 259 -16.59 7.36 0.03
C PHE A 259 -15.72 6.51 -0.90
N ALA A 260 -15.86 5.19 -0.87
CA ALA A 260 -15.13 4.29 -1.76
C ALA A 260 -15.43 4.59 -3.24
N VAL A 261 -16.72 4.77 -3.58
CA VAL A 261 -17.14 5.14 -4.95
C VAL A 261 -16.56 6.50 -5.35
N GLN A 262 -16.58 7.50 -4.46
CA GLN A 262 -16.04 8.83 -4.75
C GLN A 262 -14.51 8.82 -4.90
N ALA A 263 -13.80 8.08 -4.05
CA ALA A 263 -12.35 7.90 -4.15
C ALA A 263 -11.98 7.23 -5.49
N LEU A 264 -12.64 6.11 -5.81
CA LEU A 264 -12.45 5.40 -7.06
C LEU A 264 -12.71 6.29 -8.29
N ALA A 265 -13.81 7.05 -8.29
CA ALA A 265 -14.14 8.00 -9.36
C ALA A 265 -13.09 9.10 -9.51
N THR A 266 -12.49 9.53 -8.40
CA THR A 266 -11.40 10.52 -8.43
C THR A 266 -10.15 9.93 -9.07
N ARG A 267 -9.71 8.73 -8.65
CA ARG A 267 -8.56 8.04 -9.25
C ARG A 267 -8.76 7.76 -10.74
N TYR A 268 -9.94 7.26 -11.12
CA TYR A 268 -10.27 7.01 -12.51
C TYR A 268 -10.15 8.26 -13.40
N ARG A 269 -10.64 9.41 -12.90
CA ARG A 269 -10.52 10.71 -13.60
C ARG A 269 -9.07 11.19 -13.65
N ASN A 270 -8.31 11.01 -12.56
CA ASN A 270 -6.90 11.39 -12.49
C ASN A 270 -6.07 10.62 -13.52
N VAL A 271 -6.28 9.32 -13.70
CA VAL A 271 -5.60 8.53 -14.74
C VAL A 271 -5.84 9.15 -16.13
N ALA A 272 -7.09 9.49 -16.47
CA ALA A 272 -7.40 10.12 -17.72
C ALA A 272 -6.79 11.53 -17.87
N GLN A 273 -6.72 12.29 -16.78
CA GLN A 273 -6.09 13.62 -16.73
C GLN A 273 -4.57 13.50 -16.94
N TYR A 274 -3.88 12.68 -16.16
CA TYR A 274 -2.43 12.54 -16.24
C TYR A 274 -1.96 11.96 -17.57
N TYR A 275 -2.76 11.10 -18.18
CA TYR A 275 -2.48 10.63 -19.54
C TYR A 275 -2.54 11.76 -20.58
N ARG A 276 -3.55 12.63 -20.52
CA ARG A 276 -3.65 13.80 -21.41
C ARG A 276 -2.52 14.81 -21.17
N GLU A 277 -2.17 15.03 -19.88
CA GLU A 277 -1.04 15.87 -19.49
C GLU A 277 0.26 15.32 -20.07
N TYR A 278 0.53 14.01 -19.88
CA TYR A 278 1.69 13.34 -20.47
C TYR A 278 1.78 13.54 -21.99
N LEU A 279 0.69 13.33 -22.73
CA LEU A 279 0.68 13.53 -24.19
C LEU A 279 1.02 14.97 -24.58
N THR A 280 0.53 15.93 -23.80
CA THR A 280 0.78 17.37 -24.08
C THR A 280 2.24 17.75 -23.80
N VAL A 281 2.78 17.34 -22.64
CA VAL A 281 4.20 17.64 -22.31
C VAL A 281 5.17 16.87 -23.17
N LYS A 282 4.81 15.69 -23.68
CA LYS A 282 5.59 14.95 -24.68
C LYS A 282 5.72 15.74 -25.99
N GLN A 283 4.63 16.36 -26.47
CA GLN A 283 4.68 17.23 -27.64
C GLN A 283 5.51 18.48 -27.35
N ALA A 284 5.37 19.09 -26.16
CA ALA A 284 6.17 20.24 -25.75
C ALA A 284 7.68 19.91 -25.73
N ARG A 285 8.07 18.71 -25.23
CA ARG A 285 9.47 18.25 -25.27
C ARG A 285 9.98 18.12 -26.70
N GLN A 286 9.18 17.56 -27.62
CA GLN A 286 9.57 17.44 -29.02
C GLN A 286 9.80 18.82 -29.67
N ALA A 287 8.94 19.79 -29.40
CA ALA A 287 9.09 21.15 -29.89
C ALA A 287 10.32 21.86 -29.29
N ALA A 288 10.55 21.68 -27.96
CA ALA A 288 11.72 22.23 -27.28
C ALA A 288 13.02 21.62 -27.79
N HIS A 289 13.03 20.34 -28.13
CA HIS A 289 14.17 19.67 -28.75
C HIS A 289 14.52 20.30 -30.14
N VAL A 290 13.54 20.43 -31.02
CA VAL A 290 13.76 21.03 -32.32
C VAL A 290 14.29 22.48 -32.20
N ASN A 291 13.76 23.26 -31.26
CA ASN A 291 14.24 24.62 -31.01
C ASN A 291 15.69 24.61 -30.47
N LEU A 292 16.03 23.69 -29.58
CA LEU A 292 17.39 23.55 -29.03
C LEU A 292 18.40 23.28 -30.16
N GLU A 293 18.11 22.33 -31.05
CA GLU A 293 19.00 21.98 -32.17
C GLU A 293 19.20 23.17 -33.08
N LEU A 294 18.12 23.90 -33.40
CA LEU A 294 18.21 25.12 -34.22
C LEU A 294 19.08 26.19 -33.55
N GLN A 295 18.79 26.53 -32.29
CA GLN A 295 19.53 27.57 -31.58
C GLN A 295 21.01 27.21 -31.36
N ARG A 296 21.33 25.92 -31.21
CA ARG A 296 22.71 25.42 -31.11
C ARG A 296 23.48 25.65 -32.41
N GLU A 297 22.88 25.28 -33.55
CA GLU A 297 23.50 25.51 -34.87
C GLU A 297 23.65 27.01 -35.20
N GLU A 298 22.63 27.80 -34.93
CA GLU A 298 22.68 29.26 -35.17
C GLU A 298 23.73 29.94 -34.25
N TYR A 299 23.88 29.52 -33.01
CA TYR A 299 24.91 30.03 -32.11
C TYR A 299 26.32 29.66 -32.60
N ARG A 300 26.51 28.43 -33.06
CA ARG A 300 27.78 27.96 -33.62
C ARG A 300 28.28 28.77 -34.80
N ILE A 301 27.33 29.20 -35.67
CA ILE A 301 27.66 30.04 -36.85
C ILE A 301 27.59 31.56 -36.58
N GLY A 302 27.31 31.94 -35.32
CA GLY A 302 27.28 33.33 -34.88
C GLY A 302 26.03 34.13 -35.32
N ARG A 303 24.92 33.45 -35.63
CA ARG A 303 23.65 34.09 -36.04
C ARG A 303 22.70 34.40 -34.89
N THR A 304 22.90 33.81 -33.74
CA THR A 304 22.09 34.07 -32.53
C THR A 304 22.97 34.42 -31.34
N ILE A 305 22.38 35.10 -30.36
CA ILE A 305 23.07 35.48 -29.11
C ILE A 305 23.04 34.33 -28.11
N TYR A 306 24.01 34.33 -27.18
CA TYR A 306 24.12 33.33 -26.14
C TYR A 306 22.83 33.13 -25.32
N LEU A 307 22.10 34.24 -25.03
CA LEU A 307 20.90 34.16 -24.21
C LEU A 307 19.81 33.28 -24.84
N ASN A 308 19.65 33.30 -26.17
CA ASN A 308 18.68 32.45 -26.88
C ASN A 308 19.05 30.97 -26.78
N LEU A 309 20.33 30.62 -26.90
CA LEU A 309 20.83 29.25 -26.68
C LEU A 309 20.63 28.82 -25.23
N LEU A 310 20.95 29.66 -24.26
CA LEU A 310 20.74 29.37 -22.82
C LEU A 310 19.27 29.07 -22.53
N GLN A 311 18.37 29.90 -23.07
CA GLN A 311 16.94 29.71 -22.92
C GLN A 311 16.47 28.39 -23.56
N ALA A 312 17.00 28.04 -24.73
CA ALA A 312 16.66 26.80 -25.43
C ALA A 312 17.16 25.57 -24.62
N ILE A 313 18.39 25.58 -24.08
CA ILE A 313 18.94 24.52 -23.20
C ILE A 313 18.05 24.35 -21.95
N THR A 314 17.71 25.46 -21.30
CA THR A 314 16.88 25.45 -20.10
C THR A 314 15.47 24.92 -20.38
N SER A 315 14.83 25.41 -21.46
CA SER A 315 13.47 25.02 -21.86
C SER A 315 13.41 23.53 -22.23
N TRP A 316 14.40 23.02 -22.96
CA TRP A 316 14.48 21.62 -23.30
C TRP A 316 14.64 20.75 -22.05
N GLY A 317 15.57 21.08 -21.15
CA GLY A 317 15.78 20.31 -19.93
C GLY A 317 14.52 20.26 -19.06
N ASN A 318 13.86 21.41 -18.87
CA ASN A 318 12.61 21.47 -18.10
C ASN A 318 11.49 20.65 -18.79
N ALA A 319 11.41 20.64 -20.12
CA ALA A 319 10.41 19.87 -20.87
C ALA A 319 10.65 18.36 -20.74
N VAL A 320 11.90 17.88 -20.75
CA VAL A 320 12.22 16.46 -20.50
C VAL A 320 11.87 16.05 -19.06
N SER A 321 12.24 16.86 -18.07
CA SER A 321 11.90 16.60 -16.68
C SER A 321 10.38 16.60 -16.46
N ALA A 322 9.64 17.53 -17.11
CA ALA A 322 8.18 17.58 -17.04
C ALA A 322 7.51 16.36 -17.69
N GLU A 323 8.01 15.87 -18.83
CA GLU A 323 7.51 14.64 -19.46
C GLU A 323 7.76 13.43 -18.54
N ALA A 324 8.97 13.29 -17.99
CA ALA A 324 9.28 12.23 -17.04
C ALA A 324 8.35 12.28 -15.82
N GLU A 325 8.16 13.45 -15.22
CA GLU A 325 7.28 13.63 -14.07
C GLU A 325 5.82 13.26 -14.38
N ALA A 326 5.28 13.73 -15.51
CA ALA A 326 3.91 13.42 -15.93
C ALA A 326 3.71 11.92 -16.17
N LEU A 327 4.68 11.25 -16.80
CA LEU A 327 4.61 9.82 -17.07
C LEU A 327 4.69 8.99 -15.76
N LEU A 328 5.53 9.40 -14.82
CA LEU A 328 5.66 8.70 -13.54
C LEU A 328 4.44 8.94 -12.65
N ARG A 329 3.86 10.15 -12.66
CA ARG A 329 2.57 10.42 -12.00
C ARG A 329 1.46 9.52 -12.55
N LEU A 330 1.41 9.31 -13.86
CA LEU A 330 0.45 8.37 -14.46
C LEU A 330 0.62 6.96 -13.92
N ASN A 331 1.85 6.45 -13.83
CA ASN A 331 2.12 5.09 -13.34
C ASN A 331 1.85 4.95 -11.84
N SER A 332 2.16 5.95 -11.02
CA SER A 332 1.78 5.98 -9.59
C SER A 332 0.26 6.01 -9.41
N GLU A 333 -0.47 6.76 -10.25
CA GLU A 333 -1.94 6.82 -10.17
C GLU A 333 -2.61 5.51 -10.61
N LEU A 334 -2.00 4.76 -11.54
CA LEU A 334 -2.45 3.40 -11.88
C LEU A 334 -2.31 2.47 -10.67
N ALA A 335 -1.19 2.51 -9.97
CA ALA A 335 -1.02 1.75 -8.73
C ALA A 335 -2.01 2.18 -7.63
N ALA A 336 -2.25 3.48 -7.49
CA ALA A 336 -3.26 4.00 -6.56
C ALA A 336 -4.68 3.54 -6.93
N LEU A 337 -5.01 3.45 -8.22
CA LEU A 337 -6.29 2.90 -8.69
C LEU A 337 -6.43 1.42 -8.33
N GLU A 338 -5.36 0.62 -8.46
CA GLU A 338 -5.33 -0.79 -8.05
C GLU A 338 -5.51 -0.96 -6.54
N VAL A 339 -5.01 -0.02 -5.71
CA VAL A 339 -5.29 0.00 -4.26
C VAL A 339 -6.75 0.31 -3.97
N GLU A 340 -7.33 1.30 -4.67
CA GLU A 340 -8.74 1.66 -4.46
C GLU A 340 -9.72 0.58 -4.95
N THR A 341 -9.30 -0.29 -5.85
CA THR A 341 -10.05 -1.49 -6.22
C THR A 341 -9.73 -2.70 -5.34
N GLY A 342 -8.66 -2.65 -4.54
CA GLY A 342 -8.23 -3.75 -3.68
C GLY A 342 -7.45 -4.86 -4.38
N ILE A 343 -7.18 -4.74 -5.70
CA ILE A 343 -6.56 -5.79 -6.52
C ILE A 343 -5.04 -5.69 -6.66
N ILE A 344 -4.40 -4.69 -6.03
CA ILE A 344 -2.96 -4.43 -6.23
C ILE A 344 -2.08 -5.66 -5.92
N LEU A 345 -2.46 -6.49 -4.96
CA LEU A 345 -1.68 -7.66 -4.58
C LEU A 345 -1.79 -8.76 -5.64
N GLU A 346 -2.99 -9.02 -6.09
CA GLU A 346 -3.27 -10.00 -7.15
C GLU A 346 -2.61 -9.60 -8.46
N SER A 347 -2.70 -8.32 -8.84
CA SER A 347 -2.07 -7.78 -10.06
C SER A 347 -0.54 -7.86 -10.02
N HIS A 348 0.08 -7.80 -8.83
CA HIS A 348 1.52 -7.99 -8.63
C HIS A 348 1.92 -9.43 -8.22
N GLY A 349 0.99 -10.39 -8.20
CA GLY A 349 1.27 -11.79 -7.93
C GLY A 349 1.59 -12.08 -6.45
N VAL A 350 1.13 -11.24 -5.54
CA VAL A 350 1.24 -11.44 -4.09
C VAL A 350 0.00 -12.16 -3.60
N GLN A 351 0.16 -13.36 -3.02
CA GLN A 351 -0.94 -14.20 -2.52
C GLN A 351 -0.73 -14.52 -1.04
N PHE A 352 -1.82 -14.55 -0.28
CA PHE A 352 -1.80 -14.97 1.11
C PHE A 352 -2.15 -16.45 1.24
N TYR A 353 -1.51 -17.09 2.21
CA TYR A 353 -1.75 -18.50 2.50
C TYR A 353 -3.22 -18.75 2.90
N GLU A 354 -3.80 -17.83 3.65
CA GLU A 354 -5.19 -17.88 4.12
C GLU A 354 -6.20 -17.87 2.97
N GLU A 355 -5.89 -17.19 1.87
CA GLU A 355 -6.72 -17.14 0.67
C GLU A 355 -6.66 -18.44 -0.12
N LEU A 356 -5.50 -19.10 -0.12
CA LEU A 356 -5.29 -20.35 -0.85
C LEU A 356 -5.87 -21.57 -0.14
N TYR A 357 -5.77 -21.61 1.20
CA TYR A 357 -6.07 -22.80 2.00
C TYR A 357 -7.18 -22.61 3.03
N GLY A 358 -7.75 -21.42 3.09
CA GLY A 358 -8.76 -21.04 4.07
C GLY A 358 -8.17 -20.77 5.46
N SER A 359 -8.99 -20.12 6.29
CA SER A 359 -8.64 -19.85 7.69
C SER A 359 -8.50 -21.16 8.48
N PRO A 360 -7.51 -21.33 9.36
CA PRO A 360 -7.38 -22.53 10.18
C PRO A 360 -8.64 -22.71 11.03
N GLY A 361 -9.19 -23.94 11.02
CA GLY A 361 -10.37 -24.30 11.80
C GLY A 361 -10.15 -24.17 13.32
N PRO A 362 -11.19 -24.37 14.16
CA PRO A 362 -11.14 -24.16 15.62
C PRO A 362 -10.10 -25.02 16.36
N ALA A 363 -9.62 -26.10 15.73
CA ALA A 363 -8.54 -26.94 16.28
C ALA A 363 -7.13 -26.40 16.00
N GLY A 364 -7.00 -25.34 15.18
CA GLY A 364 -5.72 -24.84 14.70
C GLY A 364 -4.99 -25.82 13.79
N ARG A 365 -3.82 -25.42 13.23
CA ARG A 365 -2.87 -26.35 12.65
C ARG A 365 -1.83 -26.70 13.69
N LEU A 366 -1.43 -27.95 13.74
CA LEU A 366 -0.38 -28.43 14.64
C LEU A 366 1.00 -27.80 14.35
N PHE A 367 1.17 -27.20 13.16
CA PHE A 367 2.36 -26.47 12.77
C PHE A 367 1.96 -25.07 12.33
N PRO A 368 2.54 -24.00 12.90
CA PRO A 368 2.36 -22.64 12.44
C PRO A 368 3.08 -22.49 11.09
N ASP A 369 2.35 -22.67 9.99
CA ASP A 369 2.85 -22.21 8.72
C ASP A 369 2.89 -20.68 8.77
N ALA A 370 3.97 -20.10 8.25
CA ALA A 370 4.12 -18.65 8.22
C ALA A 370 2.97 -18.03 7.43
N CYS A 371 2.14 -17.24 8.09
CA CYS A 371 1.07 -16.43 7.51
C CYS A 371 1.64 -15.25 6.71
N TYR A 372 2.71 -15.45 5.93
CA TYR A 372 3.33 -14.39 5.17
C TYR A 372 2.89 -14.43 3.72
N PRO A 373 2.67 -13.26 3.11
CA PRO A 373 2.40 -13.20 1.68
C PRO A 373 3.58 -13.83 0.91
N ARG A 374 3.26 -14.63 -0.09
CA ARG A 374 4.25 -15.23 -0.99
C ARG A 374 4.04 -14.68 -2.39
N SER A 375 5.14 -14.35 -3.06
CA SER A 375 5.12 -14.16 -4.50
C SER A 375 5.04 -15.54 -5.14
N ALA A 376 3.85 -15.93 -5.58
CA ALA A 376 3.60 -17.31 -6.07
C ALA A 376 3.72 -17.43 -7.59
N SER A 377 3.42 -16.39 -8.33
CA SER A 377 3.49 -16.34 -9.80
C SER A 377 3.58 -14.90 -10.26
N PRO A 378 4.11 -14.64 -11.46
CA PRO A 378 4.04 -13.30 -12.02
C PRO A 378 2.56 -12.91 -12.18
N GLY A 379 2.15 -11.80 -11.51
CA GLY A 379 0.82 -11.24 -11.68
C GLY A 379 0.61 -10.64 -13.07
N GLU A 380 -0.61 -10.16 -13.35
CA GLU A 380 -0.94 -9.52 -14.64
C GLU A 380 -0.03 -8.32 -14.97
N ASN A 381 0.42 -7.61 -13.96
CA ASN A 381 1.33 -6.47 -14.13
C ASN A 381 2.73 -6.86 -14.60
N ALA A 382 3.16 -8.11 -14.44
CA ALA A 382 4.43 -8.58 -14.99
C ALA A 382 4.46 -8.49 -16.53
N ALA A 383 3.32 -8.67 -17.19
CA ALA A 383 3.20 -8.48 -18.64
C ALA A 383 3.13 -7.00 -19.03
N ARG A 384 2.54 -6.15 -18.19
CA ARG A 384 2.44 -4.70 -18.41
C ARG A 384 3.78 -3.97 -18.18
N TYR A 385 4.56 -4.45 -17.23
CA TYR A 385 5.84 -3.87 -16.82
C TYR A 385 6.98 -4.89 -16.99
N PRO A 386 7.34 -5.23 -18.24
CA PRO A 386 8.43 -6.19 -18.47
C PRO A 386 9.75 -5.59 -17.98
N ALA A 387 10.59 -6.41 -17.37
CA ALA A 387 11.95 -6.00 -17.05
C ALA A 387 12.72 -5.71 -18.34
N GLY A 388 13.33 -4.54 -18.42
CA GLY A 388 14.16 -4.13 -19.55
C GLY A 388 15.63 -4.51 -19.34
N ASP A 389 16.40 -4.56 -20.42
CA ASP A 389 17.86 -4.76 -20.38
C ASP A 389 18.64 -3.44 -20.16
N ARG A 390 17.94 -2.31 -20.17
CA ARG A 390 18.51 -0.97 -20.04
C ARG A 390 17.92 -0.23 -18.86
N PRO A 391 18.66 0.72 -18.26
CA PRO A 391 18.11 1.59 -17.23
C PRO A 391 16.85 2.31 -17.71
N SER A 392 15.86 2.48 -16.83
CA SER A 392 14.54 3.06 -17.18
C SER A 392 14.63 4.49 -17.70
N GLU A 393 15.65 5.26 -17.29
CA GLU A 393 15.91 6.60 -17.80
C GLU A 393 16.23 6.64 -19.31
N ALA A 394 16.67 5.53 -19.88
CA ALA A 394 16.93 5.43 -21.33
C ALA A 394 15.65 5.58 -22.18
N ALA A 395 14.46 5.34 -21.58
CA ALA A 395 13.17 5.55 -22.24
C ALA A 395 12.92 7.02 -22.66
N PHE A 396 13.57 7.98 -21.99
CA PHE A 396 13.44 9.41 -22.27
C PHE A 396 14.45 9.94 -23.30
N GLU A 397 15.29 9.08 -23.87
CA GLU A 397 16.25 9.39 -24.96
C GLU A 397 17.15 10.62 -24.74
N VAL A 398 17.48 10.91 -23.47
CA VAL A 398 18.27 12.10 -23.10
C VAL A 398 19.66 12.07 -23.73
N GLU A 399 20.27 10.89 -23.91
CA GLU A 399 21.63 10.74 -24.44
C GLU A 399 21.73 10.74 -25.97
N ARG A 400 20.66 10.55 -26.72
CA ARG A 400 20.70 10.54 -28.19
C ARG A 400 21.09 11.88 -28.82
N LEU A 401 21.12 12.96 -28.04
CA LEU A 401 21.57 14.29 -28.44
C LEU A 401 23.08 14.45 -28.50
N ALA A 402 23.87 13.46 -28.14
CA ALA A 402 25.27 13.64 -27.78
C ALA A 402 26.29 13.19 -28.83
N VAL A 403 25.92 12.72 -30.03
CA VAL A 403 26.97 12.37 -31.03
C VAL A 403 26.57 12.85 -32.45
N PRO A 404 27.09 13.97 -32.92
CA PRO A 404 27.40 14.06 -34.34
C PRO A 404 28.42 12.98 -34.62
N GLN A 405 28.11 12.04 -35.51
CA GLN A 405 29.11 11.14 -36.08
C GLN A 405 30.24 11.97 -36.71
N ARG A 406 31.24 12.35 -35.96
CA ARG A 406 32.48 12.87 -36.47
C ARG A 406 33.40 11.71 -36.77
N LEU A 407 33.43 11.41 -38.10
CA LEU A 407 34.65 11.02 -38.78
C LEU A 407 35.52 9.96 -38.10
N GLN A 408 35.06 8.73 -38.16
CA GLN A 408 36.00 7.63 -38.39
C GLN A 408 36.49 7.75 -39.86
N GLY A 409 37.43 8.58 -40.05
CA GLY A 409 38.00 8.84 -41.36
C GLY A 409 39.31 9.62 -41.21
N GLY A 410 40.21 9.11 -40.39
CA GLY A 410 41.61 9.53 -40.25
C GLY A 410 42.47 8.30 -40.37
N LYS A 411 42.98 8.04 -41.56
CA LYS A 411 44.03 7.08 -41.82
C LYS A 411 45.21 7.36 -40.91
N GLU A 412 45.67 6.32 -40.21
CA GLU A 412 47.07 6.27 -39.78
C GLU A 412 48.00 6.25 -40.98
N PRO A 413 49.19 6.83 -40.85
CA PRO A 413 50.39 6.22 -41.37
C PRO A 413 51.13 5.45 -40.27
#